data_1fd323bfbbe80db872ac4a6f19974da1
#
_entry.id   1fd323bfbbe80db872ac4a6f19974da1
#
_cell.length_a   1.000
_cell.length_b   1.000
_cell.length_c   1.000
_cell.angle_alpha   90.00
_cell.angle_beta   90.00
_cell.angle_gamma   90.00
#
_symmetry.space_group_name_H-M   'P 1'
#
loop_
_entity.id
_entity.type
_entity.pdbx_description
1 polymer ?
#
loop_
_entity_poly.entity_id
_entity_poly.type
_entity_poly.pdbx_seq_one_letter_code
_entity_poly.pdbx_strand_id
1 'polypeptide(L)'
;MEKSLEAAMPLTGARWAAKSEGYAALVSEHLSDQTVWLDAGCGSRLLEEDMDPLESWLASRPKRIIGLDVAVTSNRNIRVLVVGSLYDLPFADESVDLITCNMVVEHLEHPAKAFAEVFRCLRSSGAIVINTPNLLHYAVLGNAMATKLLPEKWRLKIVQAMDDRAVEDIFPVRYAANTMRRLGRLLSRAGLEVHRAIPQRQLRPFLRQARLERLLMKLTPISGLLVCAHKSPASSSSEILP
;
A
#
# COMPACT_ATOMS: atom_id res chain seq x y z
N MET A 1 23.78 3.69 6.03
CA MET A 1 22.47 3.34 5.44
C MET A 1 21.90 4.46 4.56
N GLU A 2 21.82 5.72 5.03
CA GLU A 2 21.41 6.87 4.21
C GLU A 2 22.21 7.03 2.91
N LYS A 3 23.54 6.92 2.95
CA LYS A 3 24.40 7.06 1.76
C LYS A 3 24.14 6.02 0.65
N SER A 4 23.59 4.84 0.99
CA SER A 4 23.26 3.80 -0.01
C SER A 4 21.94 4.08 -0.72
N LEU A 5 20.99 4.72 -0.04
CA LEU A 5 19.72 5.16 -0.63
C LEU A 5 19.95 6.38 -1.54
N GLU A 6 20.72 7.37 -1.07
CA GLU A 6 21.06 8.56 -1.86
C GLU A 6 21.78 8.23 -3.17
N ALA A 7 22.63 7.18 -3.18
CA ALA A 7 23.34 6.75 -4.38
C ALA A 7 22.44 6.00 -5.39
N ALA A 8 21.30 5.46 -4.95
CA ALA A 8 20.36 4.71 -5.78
C ALA A 8 19.16 5.54 -6.25
N MET A 9 18.94 6.73 -5.66
CA MET A 9 17.81 7.60 -5.99
C MET A 9 18.15 8.51 -7.18
N PRO A 10 17.51 8.34 -8.34
CA PRO A 10 17.62 9.32 -9.41
C PRO A 10 16.86 10.59 -8.97
N LEU A 11 17.57 11.72 -8.93
CA LEU A 11 17.01 13.07 -8.69
C LEU A 11 16.17 13.52 -9.91
N THR A 12 15.10 12.82 -10.22
CA THR A 12 14.20 13.19 -11.31
C THR A 12 12.91 13.78 -10.75
N GLY A 13 12.62 15.01 -11.14
CA GLY A 13 11.49 15.83 -10.67
C GLY A 13 10.10 15.33 -11.09
N ALA A 14 9.82 14.04 -11.02
CA ALA A 14 8.53 13.45 -11.35
C ALA A 14 7.48 13.69 -10.25
N ARG A 15 6.25 13.86 -10.67
CA ARG A 15 5.09 14.23 -9.82
C ARG A 15 4.78 13.23 -8.70
N TRP A 16 5.15 11.98 -8.88
CA TRP A 16 4.87 10.83 -8.01
C TRP A 16 6.11 10.35 -7.26
N ALA A 17 7.31 10.75 -7.69
CA ALA A 17 8.58 10.33 -7.13
C ALA A 17 8.62 10.45 -5.59
N ALA A 18 8.19 11.57 -5.02
CA ALA A 18 8.22 11.79 -3.58
C ALA A 18 7.34 10.82 -2.77
N LYS A 19 6.25 10.29 -3.34
CA LYS A 19 5.40 9.29 -2.67
C LYS A 19 6.00 7.91 -2.76
N SER A 20 6.44 7.52 -3.93
CA SER A 20 7.07 6.23 -4.21
C SER A 20 8.41 6.12 -3.51
N GLU A 21 9.18 7.21 -3.45
CA GLU A 21 10.42 7.31 -2.66
C GLU A 21 10.17 7.11 -1.17
N GLY A 22 9.16 7.78 -0.60
CA GLY A 22 8.80 7.62 0.81
C GLY A 22 8.34 6.21 1.13
N TYR A 23 7.57 5.58 0.24
CA TYR A 23 7.17 4.19 0.36
C TYR A 23 8.38 3.25 0.26
N ALA A 24 9.22 3.41 -0.77
CA ALA A 24 10.42 2.61 -0.97
C ALA A 24 11.41 2.73 0.21
N ALA A 25 11.59 3.94 0.74
CA ALA A 25 12.41 4.20 1.91
C ALA A 25 11.89 3.42 3.13
N LEU A 26 10.57 3.49 3.39
CA LEU A 26 9.97 2.77 4.51
C LEU A 26 10.06 1.25 4.36
N VAL A 27 9.83 0.72 3.15
CA VAL A 27 10.01 -0.71 2.83
C VAL A 27 11.46 -1.12 3.06
N SER A 28 12.43 -0.32 2.60
CA SER A 28 13.85 -0.63 2.69
C SER A 28 14.38 -0.77 4.12
N GLU A 29 13.75 -0.09 5.09
CA GLU A 29 14.09 -0.20 6.52
C GLU A 29 13.84 -1.62 7.07
N HIS A 30 12.98 -2.41 6.41
CA HIS A 30 12.61 -3.78 6.81
C HIS A 30 13.28 -4.87 5.96
N LEU A 31 14.16 -4.48 5.01
CA LEU A 31 14.82 -5.42 4.12
C LEU A 31 16.23 -5.78 4.58
N SER A 32 16.51 -7.07 4.59
CA SER A 32 17.83 -7.67 4.76
C SER A 32 17.97 -8.90 3.86
N ASP A 33 19.16 -9.48 3.81
CA ASP A 33 19.42 -10.74 3.11
C ASP A 33 18.75 -11.97 3.76
N GLN A 34 18.08 -11.80 4.90
CA GLN A 34 17.28 -12.83 5.57
C GLN A 34 15.78 -12.62 5.42
N THR A 35 15.33 -11.45 4.95
CA THR A 35 13.91 -11.09 4.87
C THR A 35 13.15 -11.94 3.85
N VAL A 36 12.06 -12.56 4.27
CA VAL A 36 11.02 -13.11 3.39
C VAL A 36 9.94 -12.05 3.24
N TRP A 37 9.84 -11.46 2.06
CA TRP A 37 8.93 -10.37 1.73
C TRP A 37 7.77 -10.88 0.88
N LEU A 38 6.54 -10.63 1.31
CA LEU A 38 5.31 -10.82 0.55
C LEU A 38 4.80 -9.46 0.06
N ASP A 39 4.77 -9.24 -1.25
CA ASP A 39 4.09 -8.09 -1.85
C ASP A 39 2.68 -8.49 -2.24
N ALA A 40 1.70 -8.05 -1.47
CA ALA A 40 0.30 -8.42 -1.61
C ALA A 40 -0.45 -7.37 -2.44
N GLY A 41 -0.99 -7.79 -3.58
CA GLY A 41 -1.45 -6.93 -4.66
C GLY A 41 -0.28 -6.46 -5.52
N CYS A 42 0.61 -7.40 -5.87
CA CYS A 42 1.89 -7.08 -6.52
C CYS A 42 1.75 -6.56 -7.96
N GLY A 43 0.61 -6.78 -8.62
CA GLY A 43 0.42 -6.39 -10.01
C GLY A 43 1.60 -6.77 -10.91
N SER A 44 1.91 -5.92 -11.86
CA SER A 44 3.02 -6.11 -12.82
C SER A 44 4.36 -5.50 -12.36
N ARG A 45 4.37 -4.68 -11.30
CA ARG A 45 5.55 -3.97 -10.77
C ARG A 45 5.36 -3.53 -9.31
N LEU A 46 6.48 -3.35 -8.59
CA LEU A 46 6.49 -2.90 -7.20
C LEU A 46 6.30 -1.38 -7.05
N LEU A 47 6.90 -0.62 -7.98
CA LEU A 47 6.88 0.84 -8.01
C LEU A 47 6.39 1.36 -9.36
N GLU A 48 6.28 2.68 -9.48
CA GLU A 48 5.90 3.34 -10.74
C GLU A 48 7.01 3.22 -11.80
N GLU A 49 6.65 3.43 -13.06
CA GLU A 49 7.49 3.13 -14.23
C GLU A 49 8.83 3.88 -14.27
N ASP A 50 8.84 5.11 -13.78
CA ASP A 50 10.03 5.95 -13.72
C ASP A 50 10.99 5.64 -12.55
N MET A 51 10.62 4.63 -11.72
CA MET A 51 11.37 4.24 -10.53
C MET A 51 12.15 2.91 -10.71
N ASP A 52 12.38 2.47 -11.93
CA ASP A 52 13.00 1.19 -12.26
C ASP A 52 14.32 0.87 -11.52
N PRO A 53 15.29 1.79 -11.38
CA PRO A 53 16.52 1.49 -10.66
C PRO A 53 16.27 1.23 -9.17
N LEU A 54 15.36 1.98 -8.55
CA LEU A 54 15.00 1.82 -7.15
C LEU A 54 14.21 0.54 -6.91
N GLU A 55 13.29 0.21 -7.83
CA GLU A 55 12.52 -1.03 -7.79
C GLU A 55 13.44 -2.26 -7.85
N SER A 56 14.38 -2.28 -8.81
CA SER A 56 15.34 -3.36 -8.97
C SER A 56 16.26 -3.48 -7.75
N TRP A 57 16.67 -2.36 -7.17
CA TRP A 57 17.45 -2.33 -5.94
C TRP A 57 16.67 -2.92 -4.76
N LEU A 58 15.41 -2.52 -4.54
CA LEU A 58 14.56 -3.09 -3.49
C LEU A 58 14.39 -4.60 -3.67
N ALA A 59 14.07 -5.06 -4.88
CA ALA A 59 13.85 -6.47 -5.16
C ALA A 59 15.09 -7.35 -4.99
N SER A 60 16.29 -6.76 -5.05
CA SER A 60 17.57 -7.47 -4.86
C SER A 60 17.97 -7.66 -3.39
N ARG A 61 17.30 -6.99 -2.44
CA ARG A 61 17.69 -6.95 -1.03
C ARG A 61 17.24 -8.16 -0.20
N PRO A 62 15.98 -8.63 -0.33
CA PRO A 62 15.47 -9.69 0.51
C PRO A 62 16.02 -11.06 0.10
N LYS A 63 16.03 -12.00 1.06
CA LYS A 63 16.30 -13.42 0.81
C LYS A 63 15.35 -13.98 -0.24
N ARG A 64 14.09 -13.59 -0.17
CA ARG A 64 13.03 -13.96 -1.10
C ARG A 64 11.97 -12.87 -1.15
N ILE A 65 11.51 -12.57 -2.36
CA ILE A 65 10.31 -11.79 -2.60
C ILE A 65 9.27 -12.66 -3.28
N ILE A 66 8.03 -12.62 -2.79
CA ILE A 66 6.88 -13.34 -3.29
C ILE A 66 5.82 -12.31 -3.65
N GLY A 67 5.30 -12.33 -4.85
CA GLY A 67 4.16 -11.53 -5.27
C GLY A 67 2.87 -12.33 -5.14
N LEU A 68 1.84 -11.73 -4.53
CA LEU A 68 0.50 -12.29 -4.50
C LEU A 68 -0.46 -11.28 -5.12
N ASP A 69 -1.29 -11.75 -6.04
CA ASP A 69 -2.38 -10.97 -6.62
C ASP A 69 -3.55 -11.89 -6.99
N VAL A 70 -4.74 -11.32 -7.15
CA VAL A 70 -5.93 -12.07 -7.55
C VAL A 70 -5.88 -12.49 -9.03
N ALA A 71 -5.08 -11.81 -9.84
CA ALA A 71 -4.97 -12.02 -11.29
C ALA A 71 -3.57 -11.63 -11.81
N VAL A 72 -2.52 -12.27 -11.31
CA VAL A 72 -1.14 -11.99 -11.76
C VAL A 72 -0.67 -13.03 -12.78
N THR A 73 -0.11 -12.56 -13.88
CA THR A 73 0.53 -13.41 -14.90
C THR A 73 2.04 -13.20 -15.00
N SER A 74 2.50 -11.97 -14.73
CA SER A 74 3.91 -11.61 -14.70
C SER A 74 4.14 -10.39 -13.80
N ASN A 75 5.35 -10.30 -13.24
CA ASN A 75 5.82 -9.11 -12.56
C ASN A 75 7.27 -8.85 -12.97
N ARG A 76 7.65 -7.59 -13.09
CA ARG A 76 8.95 -7.18 -13.62
C ARG A 76 10.13 -7.69 -12.78
N ASN A 77 10.04 -7.60 -11.46
CA ASN A 77 11.13 -7.90 -10.53
C ASN A 77 10.83 -9.07 -9.58
N ILE A 78 9.59 -9.58 -9.57
CA ILE A 78 9.20 -10.71 -8.74
C ILE A 78 9.05 -11.95 -9.59
N ARG A 79 9.85 -12.97 -9.30
CA ARG A 79 9.82 -14.25 -10.04
C ARG A 79 8.88 -15.29 -9.45
N VAL A 80 8.62 -15.22 -8.15
CA VAL A 80 7.71 -16.13 -7.45
C VAL A 80 6.36 -15.44 -7.32
N LEU A 81 5.41 -15.84 -8.17
CA LEU A 81 4.07 -15.26 -8.21
C LEU A 81 3.05 -16.29 -7.76
N VAL A 82 2.11 -15.85 -6.94
CA VAL A 82 1.02 -16.66 -6.38
C VAL A 82 -0.30 -15.96 -6.72
N VAL A 83 -1.20 -16.68 -7.37
CA VAL A 83 -2.59 -16.22 -7.53
C VAL A 83 -3.35 -16.54 -6.25
N GLY A 84 -3.88 -15.51 -5.60
CA GLY A 84 -4.54 -15.69 -4.31
C GLY A 84 -5.18 -14.41 -3.78
N SER A 85 -5.81 -14.51 -2.63
CA SER A 85 -6.54 -13.43 -1.98
C SER A 85 -5.93 -13.08 -0.63
N LEU A 86 -5.93 -11.78 -0.29
CA LEU A 86 -5.63 -11.31 1.07
C LEU A 86 -6.61 -11.81 2.14
N TYR A 87 -7.75 -12.36 1.74
CA TYR A 87 -8.72 -12.93 2.66
C TYR A 87 -8.46 -14.38 3.06
N ASP A 88 -7.51 -15.03 2.36
CA ASP A 88 -7.12 -16.42 2.58
C ASP A 88 -5.71 -16.58 1.99
N LEU A 89 -4.71 -16.19 2.78
CA LEU A 89 -3.31 -16.20 2.33
C LEU A 89 -2.77 -17.63 2.31
N PRO A 90 -2.27 -18.13 1.15
CA PRO A 90 -1.76 -19.50 1.02
C PRO A 90 -0.36 -19.68 1.62
N PHE A 91 -0.14 -19.09 2.78
CA PHE A 91 1.12 -19.15 3.52
C PHE A 91 0.89 -19.67 4.94
N ALA A 92 1.90 -20.35 5.48
CA ALA A 92 1.86 -20.84 6.85
C ALA A 92 1.86 -19.68 7.85
N ASP A 93 1.43 -19.95 9.07
CA ASP A 93 1.55 -19.03 10.19
C ASP A 93 3.01 -18.68 10.40
N GLU A 94 3.27 -17.41 10.72
CA GLU A 94 4.61 -16.92 11.08
C GLU A 94 5.72 -17.26 10.05
N SER A 95 5.38 -17.18 8.76
CA SER A 95 6.29 -17.54 7.66
C SER A 95 6.92 -16.36 6.94
N VAL A 96 6.40 -15.13 7.15
CA VAL A 96 6.77 -13.92 6.40
C VAL A 96 7.27 -12.84 7.35
N ASP A 97 8.34 -12.13 6.97
CA ASP A 97 8.93 -11.05 7.79
C ASP A 97 8.36 -9.68 7.46
N LEU A 98 8.05 -9.47 6.18
CA LEU A 98 7.48 -8.22 5.67
C LEU A 98 6.32 -8.51 4.74
N ILE A 99 5.19 -7.82 4.95
CA ILE A 99 4.08 -7.78 4.01
C ILE A 99 3.91 -6.33 3.52
N THR A 100 3.77 -6.13 2.21
CA THR A 100 3.48 -4.82 1.64
C THR A 100 2.13 -4.82 0.94
N CYS A 101 1.41 -3.70 1.05
CA CYS A 101 0.16 -3.42 0.35
C CYS A 101 0.25 -2.02 -0.26
N ASN A 102 0.63 -1.94 -1.53
CA ASN A 102 0.74 -0.68 -2.26
C ASN A 102 -0.49 -0.47 -3.16
N MET A 103 -1.35 0.46 -2.82
CA MET A 103 -2.61 0.75 -3.53
C MET A 103 -3.56 -0.46 -3.62
N VAL A 104 -3.72 -1.19 -2.52
CA VAL A 104 -4.55 -2.41 -2.40
C VAL A 104 -5.69 -2.24 -1.41
N VAL A 105 -5.44 -1.59 -0.29
CA VAL A 105 -6.38 -1.51 0.85
C VAL A 105 -7.69 -0.81 0.48
N GLU A 106 -7.66 0.11 -0.47
CA GLU A 106 -8.85 0.79 -1.01
C GLU A 106 -9.83 -0.15 -1.73
N HIS A 107 -9.37 -1.30 -2.18
CA HIS A 107 -10.19 -2.30 -2.88
C HIS A 107 -10.80 -3.34 -1.92
N LEU A 108 -10.31 -3.42 -0.67
CA LEU A 108 -10.77 -4.41 0.30
C LEU A 108 -12.20 -4.12 0.77
N GLU A 109 -13.09 -5.09 0.59
CA GLU A 109 -14.46 -5.05 1.11
C GLU A 109 -14.51 -5.41 2.60
N HIS A 110 -13.70 -6.38 3.02
CA HIS A 110 -13.61 -6.90 4.39
C HIS A 110 -12.19 -6.75 4.97
N PRO A 111 -11.69 -5.52 5.19
CA PRO A 111 -10.30 -5.29 5.58
C PRO A 111 -9.93 -5.94 6.93
N ALA A 112 -10.89 -6.15 7.83
CA ALA A 112 -10.64 -6.86 9.09
C ALA A 112 -10.21 -8.31 8.86
N LYS A 113 -10.83 -9.01 7.88
CA LYS A 113 -10.45 -10.38 7.52
C LYS A 113 -9.05 -10.42 6.90
N ALA A 114 -8.75 -9.49 5.99
CA ALA A 114 -7.43 -9.38 5.39
C ALA A 114 -6.33 -9.12 6.43
N PHE A 115 -6.56 -8.21 7.38
CA PHE A 115 -5.56 -7.93 8.42
C PHE A 115 -5.40 -9.07 9.43
N ALA A 116 -6.42 -9.89 9.66
CA ALA A 116 -6.28 -11.11 10.45
C ALA A 116 -5.35 -12.14 9.76
N GLU A 117 -5.48 -12.32 8.44
CA GLU A 117 -4.58 -13.16 7.66
C GLU A 117 -3.14 -12.62 7.62
N VAL A 118 -2.99 -11.30 7.45
CA VAL A 118 -1.69 -10.61 7.56
C VAL A 118 -1.05 -10.90 8.91
N PHE A 119 -1.80 -10.74 10.01
CA PHE A 119 -1.29 -11.04 11.35
C PHE A 119 -0.88 -12.50 11.49
N ARG A 120 -1.68 -13.44 10.98
CA ARG A 120 -1.38 -14.89 11.03
C ARG A 120 -0.06 -15.20 10.32
N CYS A 121 0.13 -14.68 9.11
CA CYS A 121 1.31 -14.99 8.29
C CYS A 121 2.57 -14.28 8.74
N LEU A 122 2.48 -13.10 9.38
CA LEU A 122 3.65 -12.38 9.88
C LEU A 122 4.31 -13.12 11.03
N ARG A 123 5.63 -13.22 10.99
CA ARG A 123 6.45 -13.66 12.12
C ARG A 123 6.34 -12.68 13.29
N SER A 124 6.68 -13.14 14.48
CA SER A 124 6.86 -12.27 15.63
C SER A 124 7.87 -11.15 15.28
N SER A 125 7.50 -9.89 15.54
CA SER A 125 8.24 -8.69 15.12
C SER A 125 8.22 -8.41 13.60
N GLY A 126 7.48 -9.17 12.79
CA GLY A 126 7.25 -8.88 11.39
C GLY A 126 6.44 -7.61 11.19
N ALA A 127 6.56 -7.02 10.01
CA ALA A 127 5.94 -5.73 9.70
C ALA A 127 4.99 -5.79 8.49
N ILE A 128 3.96 -4.94 8.52
CA ILE A 128 3.19 -4.58 7.32
C ILE A 128 3.44 -3.11 6.97
N VAL A 129 3.69 -2.83 5.69
CA VAL A 129 3.76 -1.48 5.12
C VAL A 129 2.60 -1.29 4.16
N ILE A 130 1.77 -0.30 4.44
CA ILE A 130 0.56 0.02 3.66
C ILE A 130 0.72 1.41 3.05
N ASN A 131 0.53 1.52 1.73
CA ASN A 131 0.36 2.76 1.01
C ASN A 131 -1.02 2.78 0.36
N THR A 132 -1.89 3.75 0.72
CA THR A 132 -3.28 3.79 0.25
C THR A 132 -3.81 5.22 0.18
N PRO A 133 -4.78 5.55 -0.70
CA PRO A 133 -5.41 6.86 -0.75
C PRO A 133 -6.13 7.21 0.56
N ASN A 134 -6.14 8.49 0.91
CA ASN A 134 -6.94 8.98 2.04
C ASN A 134 -8.34 9.41 1.57
N LEU A 135 -9.38 8.75 2.08
CA LEU A 135 -10.78 9.05 1.74
C LEU A 135 -11.18 10.51 2.03
N LEU A 136 -10.53 11.15 2.99
CA LEU A 136 -10.83 12.54 3.35
C LEU A 136 -10.23 13.57 2.37
N HIS A 137 -9.46 13.14 1.38
CA HIS A 137 -8.97 14.01 0.32
C HIS A 137 -10.06 14.27 -0.71
N TYR A 138 -10.23 15.52 -1.16
CA TYR A 138 -11.31 15.94 -2.06
C TYR A 138 -11.46 15.07 -3.32
N ALA A 139 -10.34 14.70 -3.97
CA ALA A 139 -10.39 13.90 -5.19
C ALA A 139 -10.80 12.44 -4.90
N VAL A 140 -10.31 11.86 -3.80
CA VAL A 140 -10.66 10.49 -3.37
C VAL A 140 -12.12 10.44 -2.93
N LEU A 141 -12.59 11.44 -2.18
CA LEU A 141 -13.99 11.55 -1.79
C LEU A 141 -14.90 11.73 -3.01
N GLY A 142 -14.50 12.57 -3.95
CA GLY A 142 -15.21 12.75 -5.23
C GLY A 142 -15.34 11.44 -6.02
N ASN A 143 -14.25 10.66 -6.11
CA ASN A 143 -14.27 9.35 -6.74
C ASN A 143 -15.16 8.35 -5.98
N ALA A 144 -15.11 8.34 -4.66
CA ALA A 144 -15.97 7.49 -3.83
C ALA A 144 -17.46 7.81 -4.02
N MET A 145 -17.81 9.10 -4.14
CA MET A 145 -19.17 9.55 -4.44
C MET A 145 -19.58 9.16 -5.86
N ALA A 146 -18.74 9.40 -6.86
CA ALA A 146 -18.98 9.02 -8.25
C ALA A 146 -19.22 7.50 -8.38
N THR A 147 -18.44 6.68 -7.63
CA THR A 147 -18.60 5.23 -7.61
C THR A 147 -19.99 4.79 -7.12
N LYS A 148 -20.61 5.55 -6.21
CA LYS A 148 -21.94 5.25 -5.67
C LYS A 148 -23.10 5.81 -6.53
N LEU A 149 -22.88 6.93 -7.19
CA LEU A 149 -23.94 7.69 -7.85
C LEU A 149 -24.00 7.49 -9.36
N LEU A 150 -22.87 7.15 -10.00
CA LEU A 150 -22.79 7.03 -11.45
C LEU A 150 -22.86 5.58 -11.91
N PRO A 151 -23.56 5.31 -13.02
CA PRO A 151 -23.49 4.03 -13.70
C PRO A 151 -22.06 3.68 -14.10
N GLU A 152 -21.71 2.39 -14.08
CA GLU A 152 -20.36 1.88 -14.34
C GLU A 152 -19.76 2.40 -15.65
N LYS A 153 -20.54 2.43 -16.72
CA LYS A 153 -20.11 2.95 -18.02
C LYS A 153 -19.61 4.40 -18.00
N TRP A 154 -20.17 5.26 -17.13
CA TRP A 154 -19.73 6.64 -16.98
C TRP A 154 -18.47 6.73 -16.12
N ARG A 155 -18.38 5.91 -15.07
CA ARG A 155 -17.18 5.82 -14.24
C ARG A 155 -15.96 5.42 -15.04
N LEU A 156 -16.08 4.35 -15.84
CA LEU A 156 -15.01 3.88 -16.72
C LEU A 156 -14.53 4.97 -17.68
N LYS A 157 -15.46 5.71 -18.30
CA LYS A 157 -15.10 6.85 -19.15
C LYS A 157 -14.35 7.95 -18.41
N ILE A 158 -14.75 8.26 -17.18
CA ILE A 158 -14.08 9.28 -16.36
C ILE A 158 -12.66 8.82 -15.99
N VAL A 159 -12.52 7.56 -15.55
CA VAL A 159 -11.22 7.00 -15.20
C VAL A 159 -10.29 6.96 -16.41
N GLN A 160 -10.77 6.50 -17.56
CA GLN A 160 -10.01 6.49 -18.82
C GLN A 160 -9.60 7.89 -19.30
N ALA A 161 -10.43 8.91 -19.07
CA ALA A 161 -10.10 10.29 -19.40
C ALA A 161 -9.05 10.91 -18.45
N MET A 162 -8.86 10.34 -17.27
CA MET A 162 -7.92 10.83 -16.24
C MET A 162 -6.64 10.01 -16.13
N ASP A 163 -6.65 8.76 -16.60
CA ASP A 163 -5.57 7.78 -16.44
C ASP A 163 -5.55 6.84 -17.66
N ASP A 164 -4.39 6.70 -18.30
CA ASP A 164 -4.21 5.83 -19.49
C ASP A 164 -4.19 4.31 -19.16
N ARG A 165 -4.63 3.92 -17.97
CA ARG A 165 -4.69 2.50 -17.56
C ARG A 165 -5.71 1.72 -18.39
N ALA A 166 -5.38 0.47 -18.71
CA ALA A 166 -6.30 -0.46 -19.34
C ALA A 166 -7.54 -0.70 -18.45
N VAL A 167 -8.72 -0.87 -19.07
CA VAL A 167 -9.99 -1.09 -18.33
C VAL A 167 -9.91 -2.33 -17.43
N GLU A 168 -9.14 -3.33 -17.84
CA GLU A 168 -8.91 -4.59 -17.13
C GLU A 168 -8.17 -4.42 -15.80
N ASP A 169 -7.39 -3.33 -15.65
CA ASP A 169 -6.64 -2.99 -14.44
C ASP A 169 -7.43 -2.10 -13.47
N ILE A 170 -8.70 -1.79 -13.78
CA ILE A 170 -9.55 -0.94 -12.95
C ILE A 170 -10.38 -1.78 -11.97
N PHE A 171 -9.82 -2.06 -10.81
CA PHE A 171 -10.54 -2.75 -9.74
C PHE A 171 -11.55 -1.82 -9.04
N PRO A 172 -12.72 -2.32 -8.60
CA PRO A 172 -13.67 -1.55 -7.83
C PRO A 172 -13.08 -1.07 -6.51
N VAL A 173 -13.21 0.23 -6.22
CA VAL A 173 -12.77 0.80 -4.93
C VAL A 173 -13.90 0.74 -3.91
N ARG A 174 -13.57 0.38 -2.66
CA ARG A 174 -14.50 0.26 -1.52
C ARG A 174 -14.24 1.32 -0.46
N TYR A 175 -12.98 1.75 -0.32
CA TYR A 175 -12.53 2.71 0.69
C TYR A 175 -12.96 2.34 2.12
N ALA A 176 -13.04 1.03 2.41
CA ALA A 176 -13.54 0.54 3.68
C ALA A 176 -12.59 0.82 4.87
N ALA A 177 -11.31 1.05 4.63
CA ALA A 177 -10.29 1.32 5.65
C ALA A 177 -9.56 2.67 5.48
N ASN A 178 -9.87 3.48 4.50
CA ASN A 178 -9.08 4.57 3.95
C ASN A 178 -9.14 5.90 4.72
N THR A 179 -9.19 5.84 6.03
CA THR A 179 -8.89 6.98 6.92
C THR A 179 -7.92 6.52 8.00
N MET A 180 -7.01 7.39 8.45
CA MET A 180 -6.03 7.04 9.48
C MET A 180 -6.68 6.42 10.72
N ARG A 181 -7.76 7.04 11.22
CA ARG A 181 -8.50 6.54 12.38
C ARG A 181 -9.10 5.15 12.18
N ARG A 182 -9.63 4.86 10.97
CA ARG A 182 -10.26 3.57 10.69
C ARG A 182 -9.22 2.50 10.43
N LEU A 183 -8.20 2.81 9.65
CA LEU A 183 -7.08 1.92 9.37
C LEU A 183 -6.36 1.51 10.67
N GLY A 184 -6.00 2.49 11.51
CA GLY A 184 -5.34 2.21 12.78
C GLY A 184 -6.17 1.33 13.71
N ARG A 185 -7.50 1.57 13.81
CA ARG A 185 -8.38 0.70 14.59
C ARG A 185 -8.47 -0.74 14.07
N LEU A 186 -8.49 -0.91 12.75
CA LEU A 186 -8.56 -2.23 12.13
C LEU A 186 -7.25 -3.00 12.34
N LEU A 187 -6.11 -2.34 12.17
CA LEU A 187 -4.79 -2.93 12.42
C LEU A 187 -4.66 -3.32 13.90
N SER A 188 -4.98 -2.43 14.82
CA SER A 188 -4.92 -2.71 16.26
C SER A 188 -5.81 -3.89 16.68
N ARG A 189 -7.03 -3.98 16.13
CA ARG A 189 -7.93 -5.12 16.38
C ARG A 189 -7.40 -6.45 15.85
N ALA A 190 -6.58 -6.40 14.82
CA ALA A 190 -5.90 -7.58 14.29
C ALA A 190 -4.61 -7.93 15.04
N GLY A 191 -4.21 -7.19 16.08
CA GLY A 191 -2.96 -7.39 16.80
C GLY A 191 -1.74 -6.74 16.13
N LEU A 192 -1.97 -5.81 15.20
CA LEU A 192 -0.94 -5.06 14.50
C LEU A 192 -0.85 -3.65 15.09
N GLU A 193 0.28 -3.35 15.71
CA GLU A 193 0.53 -2.05 16.34
C GLU A 193 1.13 -1.06 15.34
N VAL A 194 0.47 0.09 15.15
CA VAL A 194 0.95 1.14 14.25
C VAL A 194 2.18 1.80 14.86
N HIS A 195 3.32 1.59 14.24
CA HIS A 195 4.59 2.18 14.64
C HIS A 195 4.88 3.52 13.96
N ARG A 196 4.53 3.63 12.68
CA ARG A 196 4.73 4.86 11.91
C ARG A 196 3.52 5.15 11.01
N ALA A 197 3.10 6.40 10.97
CA ALA A 197 2.06 6.87 10.08
C ALA A 197 2.51 8.19 9.43
N ILE A 198 2.72 8.16 8.12
CA ILE A 198 3.24 9.29 7.34
C ILE A 198 2.12 9.78 6.42
N PRO A 199 1.59 10.99 6.67
CA PRO A 199 0.61 11.59 5.78
C PRO A 199 1.28 12.03 4.48
N GLN A 200 0.82 11.52 3.35
CA GLN A 200 1.31 11.91 2.04
C GLN A 200 0.49 13.10 1.52
N ARG A 201 1.18 14.12 1.04
CA ARG A 201 0.54 15.32 0.49
C ARG A 201 0.56 15.31 -1.03
N GLN A 202 -0.52 15.77 -1.63
CA GLN A 202 -0.52 16.08 -3.05
C GLN A 202 0.21 17.41 -3.27
N LEU A 203 1.22 17.39 -4.12
CA LEU A 203 2.07 18.56 -4.40
C LEU A 203 1.54 19.43 -5.54
N ARG A 204 0.74 18.86 -6.45
CA ARG A 204 0.22 19.56 -7.64
C ARG A 204 -1.26 19.26 -7.85
N PRO A 205 -2.05 20.24 -8.37
CA PRO A 205 -3.45 20.03 -8.69
C PRO A 205 -3.62 19.05 -9.86
N PHE A 206 -4.71 18.27 -9.86
CA PHE A 206 -5.09 17.40 -10.99
C PHE A 206 -5.64 18.23 -12.15
N LEU A 207 -6.43 19.26 -11.86
CA LEU A 207 -7.07 20.10 -12.85
C LEU A 207 -6.18 21.34 -13.10
N ARG A 208 -5.94 21.63 -14.39
CA ARG A 208 -5.12 22.78 -14.81
C ARG A 208 -5.72 24.16 -14.44
N GLN A 209 -6.98 24.20 -14.08
CA GLN A 209 -7.73 25.45 -13.92
C GLN A 209 -8.52 25.48 -12.64
N ALA A 210 -8.03 25.73 -11.49
CA ALA A 210 -9.04 26.13 -10.53
C ALA A 210 -8.47 26.76 -9.26
N ARG A 211 -8.83 28.00 -9.05
CA ARG A 211 -8.83 28.62 -7.72
C ARG A 211 -9.51 27.72 -6.70
N LEU A 212 -10.64 27.08 -7.08
CA LEU A 212 -11.37 26.12 -6.26
C LEU A 212 -10.52 24.90 -5.89
N GLU A 213 -9.85 24.27 -6.84
CA GLU A 213 -9.00 23.11 -6.52
C GLU A 213 -7.85 23.47 -5.58
N ARG A 214 -7.21 24.63 -5.75
CA ARG A 214 -6.20 25.12 -4.81
C ARG A 214 -6.76 25.32 -3.40
N LEU A 215 -8.01 25.76 -3.28
CA LEU A 215 -8.68 25.87 -1.98
C LEU A 215 -8.95 24.46 -1.41
N LEU A 216 -9.49 23.53 -2.19
CA LEU A 216 -9.73 22.14 -1.77
C LEU A 216 -8.44 21.44 -1.33
N MET A 217 -7.33 21.61 -2.04
CA MET A 217 -6.02 21.11 -1.64
C MET A 217 -5.55 21.68 -0.28
N LYS A 218 -5.86 22.93 0.01
CA LYS A 218 -5.55 23.54 1.32
C LYS A 218 -6.40 22.95 2.44
N LEU A 219 -7.68 22.68 2.17
CA LEU A 219 -8.61 22.12 3.15
C LEU A 219 -8.40 20.61 3.38
N THR A 220 -7.95 19.88 2.35
CA THR A 220 -7.72 18.43 2.40
C THR A 220 -6.32 18.08 1.90
N PRO A 221 -5.26 18.51 2.60
CA PRO A 221 -3.88 18.42 2.08
C PRO A 221 -3.33 16.98 2.04
N ILE A 222 -3.91 16.06 2.81
CA ILE A 222 -3.42 14.68 2.93
C ILE A 222 -4.12 13.80 1.91
N SER A 223 -3.43 13.46 0.82
CA SER A 223 -3.96 12.67 -0.29
C SER A 223 -3.77 11.16 -0.10
N GLY A 224 -2.79 10.74 0.68
CA GLY A 224 -2.47 9.35 0.93
C GLY A 224 -2.03 9.07 2.36
N LEU A 225 -2.06 7.81 2.72
CA LEU A 225 -1.66 7.28 4.02
C LEU A 225 -0.56 6.24 3.77
N LEU A 226 0.61 6.49 4.32
CA LEU A 226 1.70 5.53 4.37
C LEU A 226 1.87 5.08 5.82
N VAL A 227 1.61 3.80 6.11
CA VAL A 227 1.55 3.26 7.46
C VAL A 227 2.44 2.04 7.56
N CYS A 228 3.25 1.99 8.62
CA CYS A 228 3.95 0.80 9.05
C CYS A 228 3.37 0.33 10.39
N ALA A 229 3.01 -0.94 10.46
CA ALA A 229 2.59 -1.58 11.71
C ALA A 229 3.36 -2.89 11.90
N HIS A 230 3.62 -3.24 13.15
CA HIS A 230 4.31 -4.46 13.55
C HIS A 230 3.35 -5.43 14.22
N LYS A 231 3.61 -6.72 14.05
CA LYS A 231 2.94 -7.74 14.84
C LYS A 231 3.34 -7.56 16.30
N SER A 232 2.37 -7.26 17.14
CA SER A 232 2.63 -7.20 18.59
C SER A 232 3.12 -8.56 19.07
N PRO A 233 4.20 -8.63 19.89
CA PRO A 233 4.58 -9.88 20.53
C PRO A 233 3.38 -10.40 21.30
N ALA A 234 3.13 -11.70 21.23
CA ALA A 234 2.10 -12.32 22.05
C ALA A 234 2.37 -11.88 23.49
N SER A 235 1.38 -11.23 24.13
CA SER A 235 1.48 -10.91 25.54
C SER A 235 1.74 -12.23 26.23
N SER A 236 2.95 -12.40 26.78
CA SER A 236 3.24 -13.49 27.68
C SER A 236 2.10 -13.48 28.70
N SER A 237 1.28 -14.52 28.65
CA SER A 237 0.18 -14.73 29.59
C SER A 237 0.76 -14.42 30.95
N SER A 238 0.30 -13.35 31.58
CA SER A 238 0.69 -13.02 32.95
C SER A 238 0.54 -14.29 33.76
N GLU A 239 1.67 -14.79 34.26
CA GLU A 239 1.67 -15.76 35.34
C GLU A 239 0.67 -15.26 36.39
N ILE A 240 -0.46 -15.94 36.44
CA ILE A 240 -1.33 -15.88 37.62
C ILE A 240 -0.51 -16.64 38.66
N LEU A 241 0.25 -15.90 39.45
CA LEU A 241 0.81 -16.43 40.70
C LEU A 241 -0.33 -16.82 41.61
N PRO A 242 -0.25 -17.94 42.24
CA PRO A 242 -1.26 -18.49 43.11
C PRO A 242 -1.51 -17.66 44.37
#